data_833f6f355c1c1efbe8175ddf407818f6
#
_entry.id   833f6f355c1c1efbe8175ddf407818f6
#
_cell.length_a   1.000
_cell.length_b   1.000
_cell.length_c   1.000
_cell.angle_alpha   90.00
_cell.angle_beta   90.00
_cell.angle_gamma   90.00
#
_symmetry.space_group_name_H-M   'P 1'
#
loop_
_entity.id
_entity.type
_entity.pdbx_description
1 polymer ?
#
loop_
_entity_poly.entity_id
_entity_poly.type
_entity_poly.pdbx_seq_one_letter_code
_entity_poly.pdbx_strand_id
1 'polypeptide(L)'
;TTEPISTLRPYSALEMAGRDVYIREGCHVCHTQMVRPLRAETERFGDYTVAGEDVWEHPFLWGSKRTGPDLDRVGLRPITEQWHREHLRDPRALVPESNMPAYPWLQHATVDWSTMARTLTVFQRHFGVPYSDQDIEEQMAKVNGEWADATEEDALVAYLLSLGQARREQ
;
A
#
# COMPACT_ATOMS: atom_id res chain seq x y z
N THR A 1 -15.81 -16.20 11.28
CA THR A 1 -15.51 -14.90 10.64
C THR A 1 -14.23 -14.37 11.23
N THR A 2 -13.35 -13.84 10.40
CA THR A 2 -12.13 -13.18 10.86
C THR A 2 -12.47 -11.75 11.25
N GLU A 3 -12.06 -11.38 12.47
CA GLU A 3 -12.26 -10.00 12.95
C GLU A 3 -11.03 -9.15 12.62
N PRO A 4 -11.20 -7.86 12.31
CA PRO A 4 -10.07 -6.96 12.14
C PRO A 4 -9.28 -6.83 13.45
N ILE A 5 -7.96 -6.68 13.35
CA ILE A 5 -7.16 -6.32 14.53
C ILE A 5 -7.53 -4.90 14.98
N SER A 6 -7.45 -4.64 16.29
CA SER A 6 -7.95 -3.40 16.88
C SER A 6 -7.28 -2.11 16.38
N THR A 7 -6.07 -2.23 15.86
CA THR A 7 -5.26 -1.12 15.33
C THR A 7 -5.39 -0.94 13.82
N LEU A 8 -6.15 -1.81 13.14
CA LEU A 8 -6.38 -1.70 11.71
C LEU A 8 -7.22 -0.46 11.39
N ARG A 9 -6.76 0.38 10.50
CA ARG A 9 -7.49 1.54 10.01
C ARG A 9 -7.77 1.44 8.50
N PRO A 10 -8.86 2.03 8.02
CA PRO A 10 -9.09 2.16 6.57
C PRO A 10 -7.98 2.97 5.89
N TYR A 11 -7.73 2.70 4.62
CA TYR A 11 -6.84 3.52 3.81
C TYR A 11 -7.41 4.92 3.60
N SER A 12 -6.56 5.93 3.62
CA SER A 12 -6.90 7.25 3.09
C SER A 12 -7.11 7.20 1.57
N ALA A 13 -7.71 8.23 0.99
CA ALA A 13 -7.88 8.29 -0.46
C ALA A 13 -6.53 8.23 -1.21
N LEU A 14 -5.49 8.85 -0.66
CA LEU A 14 -4.15 8.82 -1.25
C LEU A 14 -3.54 7.41 -1.19
N GLU A 15 -3.65 6.72 -0.05
CA GLU A 15 -3.18 5.34 0.10
C GLU A 15 -3.97 4.38 -0.80
N MET A 16 -5.29 4.58 -0.94
CA MET A 16 -6.14 3.79 -1.83
C MET A 16 -5.72 3.99 -3.31
N ALA A 17 -5.44 5.23 -3.73
CA ALA A 17 -4.91 5.50 -5.05
C ALA A 17 -3.55 4.83 -5.27
N GLY A 18 -2.68 4.86 -4.26
CA GLY A 18 -1.39 4.17 -4.30
C GLY A 18 -1.53 2.65 -4.41
N ARG A 19 -2.53 2.06 -3.74
CA ARG A 19 -2.88 0.65 -3.89
C ARG A 19 -3.33 0.32 -5.31
N ASP A 20 -4.12 1.18 -5.93
CA ASP A 20 -4.56 1.00 -7.31
C ASP A 20 -3.37 1.05 -8.29
N VAL A 21 -2.43 1.98 -8.08
CA VAL A 21 -1.15 2.04 -8.83
C VAL A 21 -0.34 0.75 -8.62
N TYR A 22 -0.20 0.29 -7.38
CA TYR A 22 0.52 -0.94 -7.02
C TYR A 22 -0.03 -2.17 -7.77
N ILE A 23 -1.36 -2.28 -7.86
CA ILE A 23 -2.01 -3.38 -8.59
C ILE A 23 -1.85 -3.21 -10.10
N ARG A 24 -2.08 -2.02 -10.64
CA ARG A 24 -1.99 -1.70 -12.06
C ARG A 24 -0.59 -1.94 -12.62
N GLU A 25 0.44 -1.50 -11.91
CA GLU A 25 1.84 -1.68 -12.31
C GLU A 25 2.35 -3.12 -12.08
N GLY A 26 1.53 -3.98 -11.47
CA GLY A 26 1.85 -5.39 -11.28
C GLY A 26 2.90 -5.66 -10.19
N CYS A 27 3.08 -4.76 -9.24
CA CYS A 27 4.05 -4.92 -8.14
C CYS A 27 3.84 -6.22 -7.37
N HIS A 28 2.57 -6.62 -7.18
CA HIS A 28 2.16 -7.86 -6.51
C HIS A 28 2.60 -9.15 -7.24
N VAL A 29 3.01 -9.07 -8.49
CA VAL A 29 3.51 -10.24 -9.24
C VAL A 29 4.91 -10.65 -8.75
N CYS A 30 5.71 -9.70 -8.30
CA CYS A 30 7.06 -9.91 -7.78
C CYS A 30 7.15 -9.81 -6.25
N HIS A 31 6.25 -9.03 -5.64
CA HIS A 31 6.19 -8.78 -4.21
C HIS A 31 4.90 -9.32 -3.61
N THR A 32 4.98 -10.17 -2.60
CA THR A 32 3.83 -10.52 -1.77
C THR A 32 3.70 -9.56 -0.58
N GLN A 33 2.51 -9.45 -0.04
CA GLN A 33 2.20 -8.75 1.21
C GLN A 33 1.66 -9.77 2.24
N MET A 34 2.43 -10.82 2.49
CA MET A 34 2.12 -11.82 3.51
C MET A 34 3.40 -12.44 4.02
N VAL A 35 3.82 -12.05 5.22
CA VAL A 35 4.92 -12.70 5.93
C VAL A 35 4.40 -14.02 6.50
N ARG A 36 4.98 -15.14 6.06
CA ARG A 36 4.58 -16.47 6.53
C ARG A 36 5.09 -16.76 7.94
N PRO A 37 4.42 -17.62 8.74
CA PRO A 37 4.83 -17.98 10.10
C PRO A 37 6.01 -18.98 10.07
N LEU A 38 7.05 -18.66 9.34
CA LEU A 38 8.29 -19.42 9.21
C LEU A 38 9.43 -18.58 9.80
N ARG A 39 10.29 -19.20 10.60
CA ARG A 39 11.39 -18.51 11.27
C ARG A 39 12.24 -17.66 10.33
N ALA A 40 12.63 -18.23 9.20
CA ALA A 40 13.45 -17.50 8.20
C ALA A 40 12.74 -16.27 7.60
N GLU A 41 11.41 -16.26 7.59
CA GLU A 41 10.63 -15.13 7.11
C GLU A 41 10.46 -14.06 8.17
N THR A 42 10.10 -14.48 9.38
CA THR A 42 9.91 -13.53 10.48
C THR A 42 11.22 -12.87 10.90
N GLU A 43 12.35 -13.59 10.86
CA GLU A 43 13.68 -12.99 11.08
C GLU A 43 14.07 -11.97 10.00
N ARG A 44 13.59 -12.15 8.77
CA ARG A 44 13.93 -11.29 7.63
C ARG A 44 12.97 -10.12 7.45
N PHE A 45 11.68 -10.34 7.61
CA PHE A 45 10.63 -9.39 7.23
C PHE A 45 9.87 -8.80 8.40
N GLY A 46 9.98 -9.37 9.58
CA GLY A 46 9.23 -8.99 10.78
C GLY A 46 8.12 -10.00 11.09
N ASP A 47 7.22 -9.65 11.99
CA ASP A 47 6.16 -10.53 12.48
C ASP A 47 5.28 -11.07 11.33
N TYR A 48 4.88 -12.37 11.45
CA TYR A 48 4.02 -12.97 10.44
C TYR A 48 2.65 -12.29 10.36
N THR A 49 2.10 -12.30 9.16
CA THR A 49 0.79 -11.72 8.85
C THR A 49 -0.32 -12.56 9.48
N VAL A 50 -1.25 -11.90 10.15
CA VAL A 50 -2.49 -12.53 10.63
C VAL A 50 -3.68 -12.07 9.79
N ALA A 51 -4.64 -12.96 9.59
CA ALA A 51 -5.79 -12.70 8.72
C ALA A 51 -6.59 -11.43 9.11
N GLY A 52 -6.56 -11.03 10.38
CA GLY A 52 -7.20 -9.81 10.85
C GLY A 52 -6.59 -8.51 10.35
N GLU A 53 -5.40 -8.54 9.75
CA GLU A 53 -4.76 -7.36 9.13
C GLU A 53 -5.34 -7.06 7.75
N ASP A 54 -5.81 -8.09 7.03
CA ASP A 54 -6.19 -8.01 5.62
C ASP A 54 -7.70 -8.15 5.38
N VAL A 55 -8.52 -8.09 6.44
CA VAL A 55 -9.99 -8.31 6.33
C VAL A 55 -10.68 -7.33 5.37
N TRP A 56 -10.07 -6.18 5.12
CA TRP A 56 -10.59 -5.16 4.20
C TRP A 56 -9.86 -5.13 2.85
N GLU A 57 -8.90 -6.06 2.63
CA GLU A 57 -8.19 -6.15 1.37
C GLU A 57 -9.02 -6.88 0.30
N HIS A 58 -9.28 -6.19 -0.81
CA HIS A 58 -10.02 -6.72 -1.94
C HIS A 58 -9.39 -6.28 -3.28
N PRO A 59 -8.65 -7.20 -3.93
CA PRO A 59 -8.26 -8.56 -3.52
C PRO A 59 -7.12 -8.56 -2.49
N PHE A 60 -6.93 -9.72 -1.84
CA PHE A 60 -5.71 -9.97 -1.07
C PHE A 60 -4.49 -9.95 -1.99
N LEU A 61 -3.44 -9.26 -1.56
CA LEU A 61 -2.20 -9.13 -2.34
C LEU A 61 -1.14 -10.14 -1.87
N TRP A 62 -1.60 -11.32 -1.51
CA TRP A 62 -0.77 -12.45 -1.14
C TRP A 62 -0.27 -13.15 -2.39
N GLY A 63 0.99 -13.54 -2.40
CA GLY A 63 1.60 -14.24 -3.51
C GLY A 63 2.63 -15.28 -3.06
N SER A 64 2.81 -16.30 -3.89
CA SER A 64 3.83 -17.34 -3.66
C SER A 64 5.21 -16.89 -4.15
N LYS A 65 5.28 -15.92 -5.04
CA LYS A 65 6.53 -15.42 -5.61
C LYS A 65 7.13 -14.33 -4.74
N ARG A 66 8.43 -14.39 -4.59
CA ARG A 66 9.28 -13.41 -3.95
C ARG A 66 10.49 -13.13 -4.83
N THR A 67 10.23 -12.70 -6.08
CA THR A 67 11.29 -12.14 -6.94
C THR A 67 11.88 -10.90 -6.27
N GLY A 68 11.02 -10.08 -5.65
CA GLY A 68 11.38 -9.06 -4.67
C GLY A 68 11.04 -9.48 -3.24
N PRO A 69 11.47 -8.71 -2.23
CA PRO A 69 11.15 -8.97 -0.83
C PRO A 69 9.64 -8.83 -0.54
N ASP A 70 9.21 -9.46 0.55
CA ASP A 70 7.88 -9.22 1.12
C ASP A 70 7.73 -7.76 1.54
N LEU A 71 6.59 -7.14 1.20
CA LEU A 71 6.31 -5.74 1.48
C LEU A 71 5.31 -5.50 2.62
N ASP A 72 4.76 -6.56 3.21
CA ASP A 72 3.73 -6.41 4.24
C ASP A 72 4.17 -5.58 5.46
N ARG A 73 5.47 -5.55 5.74
CA ARG A 73 6.08 -4.77 6.84
C ARG A 73 7.00 -3.64 6.33
N VAL A 74 6.87 -3.25 5.06
CA VAL A 74 7.82 -2.30 4.47
C VAL A 74 7.75 -0.91 5.13
N GLY A 75 6.55 -0.46 5.54
CA GLY A 75 6.37 0.81 6.24
C GLY A 75 6.92 0.84 7.68
N LEU A 76 7.31 -0.33 8.23
CA LEU A 76 7.97 -0.41 9.54
C LEU A 76 9.50 -0.43 9.44
N ARG A 77 10.03 -0.58 8.23
CA ARG A 77 11.49 -0.61 8.03
C ARG A 77 12.08 0.80 8.15
N PRO A 78 13.34 0.93 8.53
CA PRO A 78 14.04 2.21 8.58
C PRO A 78 14.40 2.71 7.17
N ILE A 79 13.42 2.75 6.29
CA ILE A 79 13.53 3.20 4.90
C ILE A 79 12.78 4.51 4.77
N THR A 80 13.43 5.52 4.19
CA THR A 80 12.83 6.85 4.04
C THR A 80 11.91 6.92 2.83
N GLU A 81 11.00 7.88 2.85
CA GLU A 81 10.19 8.23 1.69
C GLU A 81 11.05 8.51 0.45
N GLN A 82 12.13 9.28 0.62
CA GLN A 82 13.07 9.60 -0.44
C GLN A 82 13.72 8.33 -1.05
N TRP A 83 14.07 7.36 -0.21
CA TRP A 83 14.60 6.08 -0.69
C TRP A 83 13.60 5.34 -1.59
N HIS A 84 12.31 5.32 -1.19
CA HIS A 84 11.26 4.71 -2.02
C HIS A 84 11.14 5.39 -3.38
N ARG A 85 11.16 6.73 -3.42
CA ARG A 85 11.11 7.51 -4.67
C ARG A 85 12.28 7.19 -5.58
N GLU A 86 13.50 7.22 -5.06
CA GLU A 86 14.70 6.89 -5.82
C GLU A 86 14.70 5.44 -6.31
N HIS A 87 14.26 4.51 -5.44
CA HIS A 87 14.19 3.09 -5.80
C HIS A 87 13.13 2.81 -6.88
N LEU A 88 12.01 3.50 -6.88
CA LEU A 88 11.00 3.38 -7.93
C LEU A 88 11.49 3.96 -9.27
N ARG A 89 12.21 5.08 -9.23
CA ARG A 89 12.73 5.75 -10.43
C ARG A 89 13.87 4.99 -11.09
N ASP A 90 14.80 4.49 -10.29
CA ASP A 90 15.93 3.67 -10.74
C ASP A 90 16.39 2.71 -9.63
N PRO A 91 15.85 1.49 -9.58
CA PRO A 91 16.23 0.52 -8.55
C PRO A 91 17.72 0.22 -8.49
N ARG A 92 18.40 0.26 -9.63
CA ARG A 92 19.83 -0.07 -9.72
C ARG A 92 20.73 1.03 -9.19
N ALA A 93 20.25 2.26 -9.10
CA ALA A 93 20.99 3.34 -8.47
C ALA A 93 21.25 3.07 -6.98
N LEU A 94 20.30 2.37 -6.31
CA LEU A 94 20.41 2.02 -4.89
C LEU A 94 20.85 0.57 -4.65
N VAL A 95 20.44 -0.34 -5.54
CA VAL A 95 20.73 -1.77 -5.49
C VAL A 95 21.22 -2.21 -6.87
N PRO A 96 22.54 -2.17 -7.14
CA PRO A 96 23.10 -2.39 -8.49
C PRO A 96 22.67 -3.70 -9.16
N GLU A 97 22.45 -4.76 -8.38
CA GLU A 97 22.06 -6.09 -8.87
C GLU A 97 20.53 -6.27 -8.96
N SER A 98 19.76 -5.21 -8.79
CA SER A 98 18.30 -5.30 -8.78
C SER A 98 17.74 -5.77 -10.13
N ASN A 99 16.85 -6.76 -10.07
CA ASN A 99 16.02 -7.20 -11.19
C ASN A 99 14.72 -6.40 -11.34
N MET A 100 14.43 -5.51 -10.38
CA MET A 100 13.22 -4.69 -10.42
C MET A 100 13.29 -3.73 -11.61
N PRO A 101 12.22 -3.61 -12.41
CA PRO A 101 12.14 -2.58 -13.44
C PRO A 101 12.05 -1.20 -12.81
N ALA A 102 12.45 -0.19 -13.57
CA ALA A 102 12.27 1.21 -13.18
C ALA A 102 10.88 1.69 -13.57
N TYR A 103 10.31 2.59 -12.76
CA TYR A 103 8.98 3.20 -12.95
C TYR A 103 9.08 4.75 -12.96
N PRO A 104 9.93 5.37 -13.81
CA PRO A 104 10.20 6.80 -13.76
C PRO A 104 9.00 7.66 -14.16
N TRP A 105 8.00 7.10 -14.86
CA TRP A 105 6.80 7.82 -15.27
C TRP A 105 5.89 8.20 -14.11
N LEU A 106 5.92 7.45 -12.99
CA LEU A 106 5.05 7.67 -11.83
C LEU A 106 5.25 9.06 -11.20
N GLN A 107 6.46 9.63 -11.29
CA GLN A 107 6.75 10.97 -10.78
C GLN A 107 6.08 12.10 -11.57
N HIS A 108 5.61 11.82 -12.79
CA HIS A 108 5.01 12.80 -13.69
C HIS A 108 3.53 12.55 -13.98
N ALA A 109 3.06 11.33 -13.73
CA ALA A 109 1.66 10.99 -13.88
C ALA A 109 0.89 11.48 -12.64
N THR A 110 -0.15 12.26 -12.85
CA THR A 110 -1.07 12.69 -11.79
C THR A 110 -2.12 11.63 -11.53
N VAL A 111 -2.55 11.50 -10.28
CA VAL A 111 -3.60 10.57 -9.90
C VAL A 111 -4.93 10.98 -10.54
N ASP A 112 -5.62 10.02 -11.15
CA ASP A 112 -7.01 10.22 -11.60
C ASP A 112 -7.98 10.02 -10.44
N TRP A 113 -8.48 11.12 -9.91
CA TRP A 113 -9.41 11.13 -8.78
C TRP A 113 -10.87 10.88 -9.15
N SER A 114 -11.20 10.80 -10.45
CA SER A 114 -12.60 10.79 -10.95
C SER A 114 -13.47 9.68 -10.38
N THR A 115 -12.87 8.56 -9.97
CA THR A 115 -13.59 7.40 -9.42
C THR A 115 -13.43 7.23 -7.91
N MET A 116 -12.60 8.02 -7.24
CA MET A 116 -12.21 7.78 -5.85
C MET A 116 -13.40 7.78 -4.88
N ALA A 117 -14.30 8.75 -4.96
CA ALA A 117 -15.49 8.78 -4.12
C ALA A 117 -16.34 7.51 -4.24
N ARG A 118 -16.49 7.01 -5.48
CA ARG A 118 -17.19 5.76 -5.75
C ARG A 118 -16.43 4.55 -5.18
N THR A 119 -15.12 4.52 -5.32
CA THR A 119 -14.28 3.46 -4.77
C THR A 119 -14.45 3.35 -3.26
N LEU A 120 -14.29 4.45 -2.52
CA LEU A 120 -14.47 4.48 -1.07
C LEU A 120 -15.88 4.05 -0.65
N THR A 121 -16.92 4.49 -1.39
CA THR A 121 -18.31 4.08 -1.15
C THR A 121 -18.51 2.58 -1.39
N VAL A 122 -17.87 1.99 -2.39
CA VAL A 122 -17.93 0.54 -2.64
C VAL A 122 -17.26 -0.23 -1.50
N PHE A 123 -16.09 0.21 -1.05
CA PHE A 123 -15.41 -0.40 0.09
C PHE A 123 -16.24 -0.32 1.38
N GLN A 124 -16.88 0.82 1.63
CA GLN A 124 -17.82 1.00 2.75
C GLN A 124 -19.01 0.02 2.66
N ARG A 125 -19.72 0.02 1.53
CA ARG A 125 -21.04 -0.63 1.42
C ARG A 125 -20.97 -2.12 1.12
N HIS A 126 -19.96 -2.56 0.38
CA HIS A 126 -19.89 -3.94 -0.10
C HIS A 126 -18.79 -4.76 0.57
N PHE A 127 -17.75 -4.13 1.08
CA PHE A 127 -16.63 -4.82 1.71
C PHE A 127 -16.53 -4.60 3.22
N GLY A 128 -17.45 -3.83 3.80
CA GLY A 128 -17.56 -3.64 5.24
C GLY A 128 -16.39 -2.84 5.85
N VAL A 129 -15.70 -2.05 5.03
CA VAL A 129 -14.68 -1.13 5.54
C VAL A 129 -15.37 -0.02 6.32
N PRO A 130 -14.95 0.32 7.54
CA PRO A 130 -15.67 1.21 8.44
C PRO A 130 -15.46 2.71 8.10
N TYR A 131 -15.63 3.08 6.84
CA TYR A 131 -15.77 4.49 6.48
C TYR A 131 -17.15 4.98 6.87
N SER A 132 -17.25 6.11 7.54
CA SER A 132 -18.50 6.88 7.61
C SER A 132 -18.67 7.73 6.35
N ASP A 133 -19.88 8.22 6.11
CA ASP A 133 -20.12 9.16 5.01
C ASP A 133 -19.30 10.45 5.22
N GLN A 134 -19.13 10.89 6.46
CA GLN A 134 -18.28 12.02 6.83
C GLN A 134 -16.80 11.75 6.50
N ASP A 135 -16.28 10.54 6.78
CA ASP A 135 -14.90 10.20 6.43
C ASP A 135 -14.67 10.32 4.92
N ILE A 136 -15.64 9.85 4.12
CA ILE A 136 -15.55 9.94 2.65
C ILE A 136 -15.56 11.41 2.20
N GLU A 137 -16.42 12.25 2.78
CA GLU A 137 -16.44 13.69 2.49
C GLU A 137 -15.12 14.37 2.84
N GLU A 138 -14.54 14.06 4.01
CA GLU A 138 -13.23 14.58 4.44
C GLU A 138 -12.09 14.12 3.52
N GLN A 139 -12.10 12.85 3.10
CA GLN A 139 -11.13 12.35 2.14
C GLN A 139 -11.26 13.08 0.79
N MET A 140 -12.47 13.29 0.31
CA MET A 140 -12.71 14.01 -0.96
C MET A 140 -12.36 15.49 -0.85
N ALA A 141 -12.53 16.12 0.31
CA ALA A 141 -12.06 17.48 0.55
C ALA A 141 -10.52 17.59 0.41
N LYS A 142 -9.78 16.61 0.93
CA LYS A 142 -8.31 16.53 0.76
C LYS A 142 -7.94 16.29 -0.70
N VAL A 143 -8.66 15.42 -1.41
CA VAL A 143 -8.46 15.17 -2.86
C VAL A 143 -8.63 16.46 -3.65
N ASN A 144 -9.63 17.29 -3.34
CA ASN A 144 -9.87 18.56 -4.03
C ASN A 144 -8.95 19.71 -3.58
N GLY A 145 -8.17 19.51 -2.53
CA GLY A 145 -7.27 20.49 -1.95
C GLY A 145 -5.83 20.04 -1.90
N GLU A 146 -5.44 19.41 -0.80
CA GLU A 146 -4.05 19.01 -0.51
C GLU A 146 -3.46 18.04 -1.56
N TRP A 147 -4.28 17.12 -2.07
CA TRP A 147 -3.84 16.07 -2.99
C TRP A 147 -4.26 16.27 -4.44
N ALA A 148 -4.79 17.45 -4.78
CA ALA A 148 -5.31 17.71 -6.13
C ALA A 148 -4.27 17.43 -7.23
N ASP A 149 -3.03 17.79 -6.99
CA ASP A 149 -1.91 17.62 -7.91
C ASP A 149 -0.98 16.45 -7.54
N ALA A 150 -1.43 15.54 -6.65
CA ALA A 150 -0.62 14.40 -6.23
C ALA A 150 -0.26 13.52 -7.41
N THR A 151 1.00 13.11 -7.47
CA THR A 151 1.49 12.18 -8.48
C THR A 151 1.18 10.72 -8.09
N GLU A 152 1.21 9.84 -9.07
CA GLU A 152 1.08 8.40 -8.81
C GLU A 152 2.23 7.87 -7.94
N GLU A 153 3.41 8.49 -8.03
CA GLU A 153 4.52 8.19 -7.13
C GLU A 153 4.19 8.60 -5.68
N ASP A 154 3.59 9.77 -5.45
CA ASP A 154 3.17 10.22 -4.12
C ASP A 154 2.17 9.24 -3.51
N ALA A 155 1.18 8.84 -4.29
CA ALA A 155 0.17 7.89 -3.86
C ALA A 155 0.78 6.51 -3.54
N LEU A 156 1.63 5.98 -4.43
CA LEU A 156 2.27 4.68 -4.24
C LEU A 156 3.18 4.69 -3.00
N VAL A 157 3.95 5.74 -2.80
CA VAL A 157 4.83 5.85 -1.62
C VAL A 157 4.00 5.96 -0.34
N ALA A 158 2.91 6.74 -0.33
CA ALA A 158 1.99 6.80 0.81
C ALA A 158 1.43 5.40 1.14
N TYR A 159 1.02 4.64 0.13
CA TYR A 159 0.56 3.27 0.31
C TYR A 159 1.65 2.36 0.89
N LEU A 160 2.87 2.37 0.34
CA LEU A 160 3.98 1.53 0.84
C LEU A 160 4.32 1.86 2.30
N LEU A 161 4.30 3.14 2.67
CA LEU A 161 4.55 3.58 4.05
C LEU A 161 3.42 3.21 5.01
N SER A 162 2.20 2.98 4.53
CA SER A 162 1.07 2.52 5.35
C SER A 162 1.15 1.04 5.70
N LEU A 163 1.87 0.23 4.90
CA LEU A 163 1.94 -1.21 5.08
C LEU A 163 2.61 -1.59 6.41
N GLY A 164 1.95 -2.45 7.16
CA GLY A 164 2.40 -2.93 8.46
C GLY A 164 2.11 -1.97 9.64
N GLN A 165 1.65 -0.75 9.42
CA GLN A 165 1.43 0.22 10.50
C GLN A 165 0.46 -0.28 11.58
N ALA A 166 -0.53 -1.09 11.21
CA ALA A 166 -1.45 -1.72 12.14
C ALA A 166 -0.75 -2.63 13.18
N ARG A 167 0.47 -3.10 12.92
CA ARG A 167 1.28 -3.91 13.84
C ARG A 167 2.23 -3.08 14.70
N ARG A 168 2.45 -1.83 14.37
CA ARG A 168 3.35 -0.95 15.12
C ARG A 168 2.84 -0.62 16.50
N GLU A 169 1.52 -0.63 16.67
CA GLU A 169 0.83 -0.22 17.90
C GLU A 169 0.43 -1.41 18.79
N GLN A 170 0.86 -2.63 18.44
CA GLN A 170 0.67 -3.84 19.25
C GLN A 170 1.94 -4.17 20.04
#